data_f001856e9bab719d367dab298b2b2691
#
_entry.id   f001856e9bab719d367dab298b2b2691
#
_cell.length_a   1.000
_cell.length_b   1.000
_cell.length_c   1.000
_cell.angle_alpha   90.00
_cell.angle_beta   90.00
_cell.angle_gamma   90.00
#
_symmetry.space_group_name_H-M   'P 1'
#
loop_
_entity.id
_entity.type
_entity.pdbx_description
1 polymer ?
#
loop_
_entity_poly.entity_id
_entity_poly.type
_entity_poly.pdbx_seq_one_letter_code
_entity_poly.pdbx_strand_id
1 'polypeptide(L)'
;MTQRSPSTQAPETLDPAALARTIADFAADKKAIDVAELDLRGVLGYTDFFVVCSGNTDRQTKAIHDGIHQGLKKEHGLLPRRVEGVAEARWILMDYLDVVVHVFTPEARDFYRLEHLWGEAPRRPVAESEPAGDAGS
;
A
#
# COMPACT_ATOMS: atom_id res chain seq x y z
N MET A 1 -19.04 -15.32 23.65
CA MET A 1 -18.57 -14.99 23.28
C MET A 1 -18.13 -14.78 23.01
N THR A 2 -18.21 -14.67 23.08
CA THR A 2 -17.74 -14.17 22.71
C THR A 2 -17.39 -13.90 22.33
N GLN A 3 -17.45 -13.56 22.27
CA GLN A 3 -17.15 -12.97 21.78
C GLN A 3 -16.80 -12.58 21.33
N ARG A 4 -17.09 -12.46 21.41
CA ARG A 4 -16.64 -11.77 20.75
C ARG A 4 -16.77 -11.49 20.18
N SER A 5 -16.94 -11.31 20.14
CA SER A 5 -16.96 -10.72 19.44
C SER A 5 -16.87 -10.37 18.86
N PRO A 6 -17.13 -10.30 18.73
CA PRO A 6 -16.98 -9.64 18.02
C PRO A 6 -16.79 -9.09 17.60
N SER A 7 -16.93 -8.91 17.48
CA SER A 7 -16.70 -8.16 16.98
C SER A 7 -16.64 -7.58 16.92
N THR A 8 -17.17 -7.71 17.13
CA THR A 8 -16.88 -6.93 17.02
C THR A 8 -16.33 -6.58 17.05
N GLN A 9 -17.10 -6.72 16.81
CA GLN A 9 -16.21 -6.13 17.15
C GLN A 9 -15.58 -5.03 16.68
N ALA A 10 -15.62 -4.51 17.24
CA ALA A 10 -14.67 -3.54 16.81
C ALA A 10 -13.92 -3.98 15.60
N PRO A 11 -13.48 -3.07 14.76
CA PRO A 11 -12.72 -3.50 13.61
C PRO A 11 -11.52 -4.25 14.11
N GLU A 12 -11.26 -5.34 13.40
CA GLU A 12 -10.20 -6.10 13.68
C GLU A 12 -8.95 -5.37 13.49
N THR A 13 -8.12 -5.30 14.42
CA THR A 13 -6.86 -4.63 14.29
C THR A 13 -5.86 -5.55 13.63
N LEU A 14 -5.45 -5.20 12.45
CA LEU A 14 -4.42 -5.96 11.75
C LEU A 14 -3.07 -5.54 12.30
N ASP A 15 -2.15 -6.50 12.48
CA ASP A 15 -0.80 -6.08 12.80
C ASP A 15 -0.19 -5.44 11.58
N PRO A 16 0.91 -4.69 11.74
CA PRO A 16 1.44 -3.91 10.61
C PRO A 16 1.81 -4.75 9.41
N ALA A 17 2.38 -5.92 9.60
CA ALA A 17 2.75 -6.75 8.47
C ALA A 17 1.51 -7.25 7.74
N ALA A 18 0.46 -7.65 8.48
CA ALA A 18 -0.79 -8.09 7.88
C ALA A 18 -1.47 -6.93 7.16
N LEU A 19 -1.43 -5.74 7.73
CA LEU A 19 -2.01 -4.57 7.09
C LEU A 19 -1.29 -4.26 5.78
N ALA A 20 0.04 -4.32 5.77
CA ALA A 20 0.80 -4.05 4.56
C ALA A 20 0.43 -5.08 3.47
N ARG A 21 0.30 -6.35 3.84
CA ARG A 21 -0.07 -7.38 2.88
C ARG A 21 -1.48 -7.16 2.34
N THR A 22 -2.41 -6.79 3.21
CA THR A 22 -3.78 -6.53 2.80
C THR A 22 -3.83 -5.36 1.82
N ILE A 23 -3.08 -4.30 2.10
CA ILE A 23 -3.01 -3.15 1.21
C ILE A 23 -2.44 -3.55 -0.14
N ALA A 24 -1.36 -4.35 -0.13
CA ALA A 24 -0.74 -4.80 -1.36
C ALA A 24 -1.72 -5.63 -2.20
N ASP A 25 -2.54 -6.44 -1.55
CA ASP A 25 -3.53 -7.24 -2.25
C ASP A 25 -4.60 -6.36 -2.89
N PHE A 26 -5.08 -5.33 -2.19
CA PHE A 26 -6.05 -4.41 -2.78
C PHE A 26 -5.44 -3.66 -3.97
N ALA A 27 -4.16 -3.29 -3.85
CA ALA A 27 -3.48 -2.63 -4.96
C ALA A 27 -3.39 -3.56 -6.17
N ALA A 28 -3.02 -4.80 -5.94
CA ALA A 28 -2.90 -5.78 -7.02
C ALA A 28 -4.24 -6.02 -7.69
N ASP A 29 -5.33 -6.02 -6.94
CA ASP A 29 -6.66 -6.17 -7.51
C ASP A 29 -6.98 -5.07 -8.50
N LYS A 30 -6.37 -3.91 -8.35
CA LYS A 30 -6.55 -2.79 -9.26
C LYS A 30 -5.42 -2.70 -10.29
N LYS A 31 -4.70 -3.79 -10.46
CA LYS A 31 -3.66 -3.90 -11.49
C LYS A 31 -2.46 -3.00 -11.23
N ALA A 32 -2.17 -2.73 -9.97
CA ALA A 32 -0.95 -2.01 -9.64
C ALA A 32 0.25 -2.83 -10.09
N ILE A 33 1.29 -2.14 -10.51
CA ILE A 33 2.52 -2.80 -10.95
C ILE A 33 3.64 -2.51 -9.99
N ASP A 34 4.61 -3.40 -9.96
CA ASP A 34 5.82 -3.28 -9.13
C ASP A 34 5.47 -3.01 -7.67
N VAL A 35 4.55 -3.81 -7.15
CA VAL A 35 4.13 -3.68 -5.75
C VAL A 35 5.21 -4.26 -4.86
N ALA A 36 5.64 -3.47 -3.89
CA ALA A 36 6.69 -3.89 -2.96
C ALA A 36 6.31 -3.45 -1.55
N GLU A 37 6.65 -4.27 -0.58
CA GLU A 37 6.52 -3.94 0.83
C GLU A 37 7.93 -3.72 1.37
N LEU A 38 8.16 -2.57 2.01
CA LEU A 38 9.43 -2.27 2.61
C LEU A 38 9.28 -2.33 4.11
N ASP A 39 10.06 -3.18 4.75
CA ASP A 39 10.03 -3.34 6.20
C ASP A 39 10.92 -2.27 6.80
N LEU A 40 10.32 -1.30 7.43
CA LEU A 40 11.04 -0.16 7.98
C LEU A 40 11.05 -0.19 9.51
N ARG A 41 10.72 -1.33 10.09
CA ARG A 41 10.74 -1.46 11.55
C ARG A 41 12.16 -1.28 12.03
N GLY A 42 12.36 -0.33 12.94
CA GLY A 42 13.68 -0.03 13.44
C GLY A 42 14.50 0.88 12.54
N VAL A 43 13.95 1.30 11.39
CA VAL A 43 14.65 2.18 10.46
C VAL A 43 14.11 3.60 10.55
N LEU A 44 12.78 3.73 10.46
CA LEU A 44 12.12 5.02 10.62
C LEU A 44 11.40 5.00 11.95
N GLY A 45 11.18 6.16 12.50
CA GLY A 45 10.52 6.22 13.79
C GLY A 45 9.03 6.43 13.71
N TYR A 46 8.46 6.59 12.50
CA TYR A 46 7.06 6.99 12.38
C TYR A 46 6.15 5.97 11.70
N THR A 47 6.71 4.95 11.11
CA THR A 47 5.90 3.91 10.48
C THR A 47 6.68 2.62 10.43
N ASP A 48 5.97 1.51 10.28
CA ASP A 48 6.62 0.20 10.26
C ASP A 48 6.85 -0.31 8.85
N PHE A 49 5.97 0.04 7.91
CA PHE A 49 6.07 -0.45 6.53
C PHE A 49 5.71 0.62 5.54
N PHE A 50 6.35 0.58 4.38
CA PHE A 50 5.83 1.26 3.20
C PHE A 50 5.30 0.19 2.26
N VAL A 51 4.20 0.49 1.59
CA VAL A 51 3.77 -0.27 0.42
C VAL A 51 3.91 0.67 -0.75
N VAL A 52 4.74 0.30 -1.71
CA VAL A 52 5.05 1.15 -2.86
C VAL A 52 4.58 0.43 -4.12
N CYS A 53 3.88 1.12 -4.97
CA CYS A 53 3.40 0.53 -6.21
C CYS A 53 3.24 1.61 -7.26
N SER A 54 2.94 1.20 -8.47
CA SER A 54 2.78 2.14 -9.57
C SER A 54 1.50 1.87 -10.34
N GLY A 55 0.97 2.92 -10.93
CA GLY A 55 -0.09 2.80 -11.93
C GLY A 55 0.39 3.46 -13.20
N ASN A 56 0.02 2.94 -14.34
CA ASN A 56 0.54 3.43 -15.62
C ASN A 56 0.06 4.81 -16.00
N THR A 57 -1.07 5.23 -15.46
CA THR A 57 -1.66 6.53 -15.78
C THR A 57 -2.18 7.16 -14.51
N ASP A 58 -2.51 8.45 -14.58
CA ASP A 58 -3.13 9.15 -13.46
C ASP A 58 -4.44 8.49 -13.08
N ARG A 59 -5.21 8.03 -14.06
CA ARG A 59 -6.45 7.35 -13.78
C ARG A 59 -6.20 6.06 -13.01
N GLN A 60 -5.15 5.34 -13.36
CA GLN A 60 -4.83 4.08 -12.71
C GLN A 60 -4.36 4.31 -11.27
N THR A 61 -3.55 5.34 -11.05
CA THR A 61 -3.11 5.63 -9.67
C THR A 61 -4.31 5.96 -8.79
N LYS A 62 -5.27 6.71 -9.33
CA LYS A 62 -6.47 7.03 -8.58
C LYS A 62 -7.30 5.78 -8.32
N ALA A 63 -7.39 4.88 -9.28
CA ALA A 63 -8.14 3.64 -9.10
C ALA A 63 -7.51 2.77 -8.02
N ILE A 64 -6.18 2.74 -7.96
CA ILE A 64 -5.47 2.00 -6.91
C ILE A 64 -5.78 2.63 -5.55
N HIS A 65 -5.69 3.95 -5.46
CA HIS A 65 -6.05 4.67 -4.24
C HIS A 65 -7.47 4.30 -3.81
N ASP A 66 -8.42 4.38 -4.73
CA ASP A 66 -9.81 4.11 -4.41
C ASP A 66 -10.01 2.68 -3.95
N GLY A 67 -9.34 1.74 -4.59
CA GLY A 67 -9.46 0.33 -4.23
C GLY A 67 -8.95 0.06 -2.81
N ILE A 68 -7.81 0.64 -2.47
CA ILE A 68 -7.25 0.49 -1.14
C ILE A 68 -8.17 1.16 -0.11
N HIS A 69 -8.56 2.40 -0.39
CA HIS A 69 -9.35 3.18 0.54
C HIS A 69 -10.68 2.49 0.83
N GLN A 70 -11.38 2.10 -0.21
CA GLN A 70 -12.70 1.50 -0.05
C GLN A 70 -12.61 0.09 0.52
N GLY A 71 -11.61 -0.66 0.11
CA GLY A 71 -11.42 -2.01 0.63
C GLY A 71 -11.17 -2.04 2.11
N LEU A 72 -10.26 -1.19 2.58
CA LEU A 72 -9.96 -1.13 4.01
C LEU A 72 -11.14 -0.61 4.81
N LYS A 73 -11.83 0.38 4.27
CA LYS A 73 -13.00 0.91 4.96
C LYS A 73 -14.08 -0.14 5.08
N LYS A 74 -14.37 -0.83 3.98
CA LYS A 74 -15.48 -1.77 3.95
C LYS A 74 -15.18 -3.03 4.74
N GLU A 75 -13.97 -3.57 4.61
CA GLU A 75 -13.67 -4.86 5.20
C GLU A 75 -13.07 -4.77 6.58
N HIS A 76 -12.44 -3.67 6.93
CA HIS A 76 -11.76 -3.54 8.22
C HIS A 76 -12.13 -2.29 8.99
N GLY A 77 -13.00 -1.46 8.44
CA GLY A 77 -13.41 -0.23 9.13
C GLY A 77 -12.28 0.75 9.32
N LEU A 78 -11.27 0.69 8.45
CA LEU A 78 -10.05 1.48 8.63
C LEU A 78 -9.98 2.60 7.62
N LEU A 79 -9.72 3.81 8.11
CA LEU A 79 -9.56 4.99 7.27
C LEU A 79 -8.15 5.54 7.43
N PRO A 80 -7.60 6.15 6.37
CA PRO A 80 -6.27 6.73 6.50
C PRO A 80 -6.33 7.99 7.35
N ARG A 81 -5.26 8.26 8.07
CA ARG A 81 -5.15 9.50 8.84
C ARG A 81 -5.00 10.68 7.91
N ARG A 82 -4.40 10.47 6.77
CA ARG A 82 -4.08 11.54 5.84
C ARG A 82 -3.89 10.95 4.45
N VAL A 83 -4.34 11.68 3.46
CA VAL A 83 -4.14 11.32 2.06
C VAL A 83 -3.68 12.57 1.34
N GLU A 84 -2.65 12.46 0.52
CA GLU A 84 -2.11 13.58 -0.23
C GLU A 84 -1.88 13.18 -1.67
N GLY A 85 -1.96 14.13 -2.57
CA GLY A 85 -1.56 13.96 -3.95
C GLY A 85 -2.60 13.41 -4.89
N VAL A 86 -3.84 13.20 -4.44
CA VAL A 86 -4.86 12.60 -5.28
C VAL A 86 -5.17 13.47 -6.50
N ALA A 87 -5.17 14.79 -6.33
CA ALA A 87 -5.55 15.67 -7.42
C ALA A 87 -4.59 15.54 -8.61
N GLU A 88 -3.28 15.53 -8.32
CA GLU A 88 -2.28 15.40 -9.39
C GLU A 88 -2.10 13.96 -9.81
N ALA A 89 -2.34 13.03 -8.88
CA ALA A 89 -2.33 11.60 -9.16
C ALA A 89 -0.99 11.03 -9.60
N ARG A 90 0.10 11.78 -9.45
CA ARG A 90 1.42 11.29 -9.83
C ARG A 90 2.14 10.61 -8.68
N TRP A 91 1.83 11.03 -7.46
CA TRP A 91 2.36 10.44 -6.24
C TRP A 91 1.27 10.63 -5.19
N ILE A 92 0.54 9.55 -4.93
CA ILE A 92 -0.52 9.57 -3.92
C ILE A 92 0.02 8.89 -2.67
N LEU A 93 -0.11 9.58 -1.54
CA LEU A 93 0.34 9.06 -0.26
C LEU A 93 -0.89 8.81 0.60
N MET A 94 -0.96 7.62 1.21
CA MET A 94 -2.06 7.27 2.12
C MET A 94 -1.43 6.81 3.42
N ASP A 95 -1.67 7.56 4.48
CA ASP A 95 -1.03 7.31 5.78
C ASP A 95 -1.98 6.56 6.70
N TYR A 96 -1.69 5.29 6.93
CA TYR A 96 -2.47 4.45 7.85
C TYR A 96 -1.74 4.24 9.17
N LEU A 97 -0.79 5.10 9.51
CA LEU A 97 -0.01 5.09 10.74
C LEU A 97 1.10 4.05 10.69
N ASP A 98 0.76 2.78 10.82
CA ASP A 98 1.80 1.74 10.82
C ASP A 98 2.25 1.38 9.40
N VAL A 99 1.47 1.76 8.41
CA VAL A 99 1.79 1.53 7.01
C VAL A 99 1.50 2.80 6.23
N VAL A 100 2.45 3.24 5.43
CA VAL A 100 2.24 4.36 4.53
C VAL A 100 2.30 3.83 3.12
N VAL A 101 1.28 4.12 2.34
CA VAL A 101 1.16 3.64 0.96
C VAL A 101 1.63 4.74 0.03
N HIS A 102 2.42 4.38 -0.96
CA HIS A 102 2.90 5.31 -1.97
C HIS A 102 2.51 4.74 -3.33
N VAL A 103 1.66 5.46 -4.05
CA VAL A 103 1.22 5.06 -5.39
C VAL A 103 1.77 6.07 -6.37
N PHE A 104 2.59 5.63 -7.29
CA PHE A 104 3.29 6.51 -8.23
C PHE A 104 2.89 6.24 -9.66
N THR A 105 3.01 7.25 -10.52
CA THR A 105 3.15 6.96 -11.94
C THR A 105 4.59 6.45 -12.14
N PRO A 106 4.88 5.75 -13.23
CA PRO A 106 6.24 5.23 -13.44
C PRO A 106 7.29 6.33 -13.46
N GLU A 107 6.97 7.47 -14.07
CA GLU A 107 7.93 8.56 -14.13
C GLU A 107 8.22 9.13 -12.74
N ALA A 108 7.17 9.30 -11.93
CA ALA A 108 7.36 9.83 -10.60
C ALA A 108 8.13 8.86 -9.72
N ARG A 109 7.86 7.56 -9.86
CA ARG A 109 8.57 6.56 -9.09
C ARG A 109 10.05 6.58 -9.42
N ASP A 110 10.37 6.67 -10.71
CA ASP A 110 11.74 6.72 -11.14
C ASP A 110 12.43 8.00 -10.67
N PHE A 111 11.73 9.12 -10.74
CA PHE A 111 12.27 10.40 -10.35
C PHE A 111 12.58 10.46 -8.85
N TYR A 112 11.62 10.04 -8.03
CA TYR A 112 11.79 10.15 -6.58
C TYR A 112 12.59 9.00 -5.99
N ARG A 113 12.50 7.82 -6.59
CA ARG A 113 13.27 6.66 -6.15
C ARG A 113 13.18 6.43 -4.67
N LEU A 114 11.96 6.50 -4.15
CA LEU A 114 11.73 6.39 -2.72
C LEU A 114 12.35 5.15 -2.12
N GLU A 115 12.26 4.03 -2.83
CA GLU A 115 12.81 2.79 -2.37
C GLU A 115 14.32 2.83 -2.17
N HIS A 116 15.00 3.71 -2.87
CA HIS A 116 16.46 3.79 -2.79
C HIS A 116 16.93 4.66 -1.63
N LEU A 117 16.01 5.43 -1.04
CA LEU A 117 16.35 6.22 0.12
C LEU A 117 16.63 5.35 1.32
N TRP A 118 16.03 4.17 1.34
CA TRP A 118 16.19 3.22 2.43
C TRP A 118 16.67 1.90 1.85
N GLY A 119 17.76 1.94 1.08
CA GLY A 119 18.24 0.79 0.33
C GLY A 119 18.58 -0.41 1.18
N GLU A 120 18.83 -0.21 2.48
CA GLU A 120 19.15 -1.31 3.35
C GLU A 120 17.93 -1.90 4.03
N ALA A 121 16.76 -1.29 3.89
CA ALA A 121 15.56 -1.83 4.50
C ALA A 121 15.18 -3.12 3.79
N PRO A 122 14.76 -4.12 4.53
CA PRO A 122 14.29 -5.35 3.88
C PRO A 122 13.14 -5.03 2.95
N ARG A 123 13.21 -5.61 1.77
CA ARG A 123 12.23 -5.35 0.75
C ARG A 123 11.68 -6.66 0.26
N ARG A 124 10.37 -6.77 0.21
CA ARG A 124 9.72 -7.97 -0.26
C ARG A 124 8.85 -7.63 -1.45
N PRO A 125 9.19 -8.13 -2.64
CA PRO A 125 8.32 -7.96 -3.79
C PRO A 125 7.04 -8.73 -3.57
N VAL A 126 5.94 -8.15 -4.00
CA VAL A 126 4.64 -8.78 -3.87
C VAL A 126 4.23 -9.31 -5.23
N ALA A 127 3.78 -10.56 -5.27
CA ALA A 127 3.35 -11.16 -6.52
C ALA A 127 2.18 -10.36 -7.06
N GLU A 128 2.24 -10.04 -8.35
CA GLU A 128 1.19 -9.28 -8.97
C GLU A 128 0.10 -10.21 -9.41
N SER A 129 -1.05 -9.66 -9.61
CA SER A 129 -2.16 -10.48 -10.02
C SER A 129 -1.94 -11.12 -11.35
N GLU A 130 -1.05 -10.58 -12.23
CA GLU A 130 -0.74 -11.18 -13.43
C GLU A 130 0.62 -11.65 -13.39
N PRO A 131 0.88 -12.78 -13.57
CA PRO A 131 2.21 -13.32 -13.46
C PRO A 131 3.13 -12.83 -14.47
N ALA A 132 3.58 -12.53 -14.66
CA ALA A 132 4.31 -12.14 -15.36
C ALA A 132 5.14 -11.94 -15.78
N GLY A 133 4.80 -12.26 -15.75
CA GLY A 133 5.31 -12.02 -16.06
C GLY A 133 6.02 -11.85 -16.34
N ASP A 134 5.92 -11.91 -16.54
CA ASP A 134 6.51 -11.74 -16.84
C ASP A 134 7.36 -11.42 -16.85
N ALA A 135 7.22 -11.56 -17.02
CA ALA A 135 7.88 -11.29 -17.04
C ALA A 135 8.82 -11.06 -16.92
N GLY A 136 8.85 -11.15 -16.92
CA GLY A 136 9.60 -10.92 -16.98
C GLY A 136 10.22 -10.97 -16.75
N SER A 137 9.95 -11.02 -16.86
CA SER A 137 10.47 -11.04 -16.74
C SER A 137 11.01 -10.93 -16.65
#